data_efa3cc382ff75902d0a1244633352a36
#
_entry.id   efa3cc382ff75902d0a1244633352a36
#
_cell.length_a   1.000
_cell.length_b   1.000
_cell.length_c   1.000
_cell.angle_alpha   90.00
_cell.angle_beta   90.00
_cell.angle_gamma   90.00
#
_symmetry.space_group_name_H-M   'P 1'
#
loop_
_entity.id
_entity.type
_entity.pdbx_description
1 polymer ?
#
loop_
_entity_poly.entity_id
_entity_poly.type
_entity_poly.pdbx_seq_one_letter_code
_entity_poly.pdbx_strand_id
1 'polypeptide(L)'
;MKKKDISRLLQRYLTGHQEGKDAYFDADEIDELLDSFEESDDYTYYDEVLALRLHPGNPDLQIRQCKSYVYNEDYDSALALIESIAETDNQDLDMLRLECYVMQDSYDKVIGHVEKLIANKCEYLETLFEYIAPILGDVEMTKEAHDFINRGLMLFPDNLILKDELCYNLEIEGDIKRAIEVCNELIDKNPYSNDYWFTLGRLYSISGDYEKAIEAFDFALTCDDSNEELKILKAYCLYMNENYEKAIEAAGGIDLQILG
;
A
#
# COMPACT_ATOMS: atom_id res chain seq x y z
N MET A 1 -7.27 -18.42 -20.69
CA MET A 1 -7.40 -18.43 -22.18
C MET A 1 -6.05 -18.35 -22.87
N LYS A 2 -5.91 -18.69 -24.16
CA LYS A 2 -4.60 -18.68 -24.84
C LYS A 2 -4.30 -17.24 -25.32
N LYS A 3 -3.06 -16.74 -25.15
CA LYS A 3 -2.55 -15.44 -25.65
C LYS A 3 -3.07 -15.00 -27.04
N LYS A 4 -3.55 -15.94 -27.84
CA LYS A 4 -4.05 -15.74 -29.20
C LYS A 4 -5.49 -15.18 -29.23
N ASP A 5 -6.26 -15.43 -28.18
CA ASP A 5 -7.66 -15.00 -28.09
C ASP A 5 -7.76 -13.55 -27.59
N ILE A 6 -6.92 -13.15 -26.62
CA ILE A 6 -6.79 -11.77 -26.15
C ILE A 6 -6.35 -10.83 -27.28
N SER A 7 -5.36 -11.22 -28.06
CA SER A 7 -4.89 -10.43 -29.23
C SER A 7 -5.99 -10.18 -30.26
N ARG A 8 -6.94 -11.12 -30.42
CA ARG A 8 -8.09 -10.98 -31.32
C ARG A 8 -9.17 -10.07 -30.75
N LEU A 9 -9.42 -10.14 -29.45
CA LEU A 9 -10.34 -9.24 -28.75
C LEU A 9 -9.85 -7.79 -28.84
N LEU A 10 -8.58 -7.57 -28.51
CA LEU A 10 -7.93 -6.25 -28.58
C LEU A 10 -7.99 -5.68 -30.01
N GLN A 11 -7.70 -6.48 -31.03
CA GLN A 11 -7.78 -6.04 -32.42
C GLN A 11 -9.21 -5.67 -32.82
N ARG A 12 -10.24 -6.43 -32.37
CA ARG A 12 -11.66 -6.13 -32.60
C ARG A 12 -12.06 -4.81 -31.94
N TYR A 13 -11.59 -4.58 -30.73
CA TYR A 13 -11.81 -3.35 -29.97
C TYR A 13 -11.20 -2.13 -30.66
N LEU A 14 -9.91 -2.18 -30.96
CA LEU A 14 -9.18 -1.08 -31.61
C LEU A 14 -9.76 -0.74 -33.00
N THR A 15 -10.16 -1.76 -33.77
CA THR A 15 -10.79 -1.56 -35.08
C THR A 15 -12.14 -0.87 -34.95
N GLY A 16 -12.97 -1.30 -34.00
CA GLY A 16 -14.26 -0.66 -33.72
C GLY A 16 -14.11 0.80 -33.30
N HIS A 17 -13.16 1.07 -32.41
CA HIS A 17 -12.85 2.42 -31.94
C HIS A 17 -12.39 3.35 -33.09
N GLN A 18 -11.49 2.86 -33.96
CA GLN A 18 -11.01 3.62 -35.11
C GLN A 18 -12.10 3.90 -36.15
N GLU A 19 -13.06 3.00 -36.31
CA GLU A 19 -14.19 3.14 -37.25
C GLU A 19 -15.36 3.95 -36.66
N GLY A 20 -15.27 4.34 -35.39
CA GLY A 20 -16.38 4.99 -34.66
C GLY A 20 -17.64 4.12 -34.53
N LYS A 21 -17.45 2.79 -34.55
CA LYS A 21 -18.49 1.80 -34.38
C LYS A 21 -18.21 0.98 -33.14
N ASP A 22 -19.15 0.98 -32.22
CA ASP A 22 -19.06 0.12 -31.04
C ASP A 22 -19.25 -1.35 -31.45
N ALA A 23 -18.18 -2.12 -31.36
CA ALA A 23 -18.29 -3.57 -31.48
C ALA A 23 -18.99 -4.11 -30.23
N TYR A 24 -19.89 -5.07 -30.39
CA TYR A 24 -20.50 -5.73 -29.24
C TYR A 24 -19.49 -6.71 -28.63
N PHE A 25 -19.38 -6.67 -27.30
CA PHE A 25 -18.63 -7.62 -26.48
C PHE A 25 -19.59 -8.13 -25.39
N ASP A 26 -19.52 -9.42 -25.06
CA ASP A 26 -20.16 -9.90 -23.84
C ASP A 26 -19.36 -9.48 -22.58
N ALA A 27 -19.95 -9.71 -21.39
CA ALA A 27 -19.34 -9.26 -20.15
C ALA A 27 -17.97 -9.91 -19.89
N ASP A 28 -17.85 -11.21 -20.19
CA ASP A 28 -16.60 -11.95 -20.02
C ASP A 28 -15.51 -11.46 -20.97
N GLU A 29 -15.87 -11.19 -22.25
CA GLU A 29 -14.95 -10.62 -23.24
C GLU A 29 -14.44 -9.23 -22.86
N ILE A 30 -15.29 -8.40 -22.26
CA ILE A 30 -14.91 -7.07 -21.76
C ILE A 30 -13.99 -7.22 -20.56
N ASP A 31 -14.30 -8.09 -19.63
CA ASP A 31 -13.52 -8.33 -18.43
C ASP A 31 -12.10 -8.76 -18.79
N GLU A 32 -11.96 -9.74 -19.70
CA GLU A 32 -10.66 -10.17 -20.23
C GLU A 32 -9.90 -9.04 -20.95
N LEU A 33 -10.61 -8.15 -21.62
CA LEU A 33 -10.01 -7.02 -22.32
C LEU A 33 -9.47 -5.99 -21.34
N LEU A 34 -10.22 -5.71 -20.27
CA LEU A 34 -9.83 -4.81 -19.20
C LEU A 34 -8.64 -5.39 -18.41
N ASP A 35 -8.65 -6.69 -18.07
CA ASP A 35 -7.51 -7.36 -17.46
C ASP A 35 -6.22 -7.20 -18.30
N SER A 36 -6.35 -7.30 -19.63
CA SER A 36 -5.22 -7.13 -20.56
C SER A 36 -4.66 -5.70 -20.55
N PHE A 37 -5.49 -4.69 -20.33
CA PHE A 37 -5.03 -3.30 -20.18
C PHE A 37 -4.36 -3.07 -18.81
N GLU A 38 -4.91 -3.62 -17.74
CA GLU A 38 -4.31 -3.57 -16.41
C GLU A 38 -2.93 -4.26 -16.37
N GLU A 39 -2.81 -5.45 -16.99
CA GLU A 39 -1.52 -6.17 -17.09
C GLU A 39 -0.46 -5.42 -17.91
N SER A 40 -0.88 -4.58 -18.85
CA SER A 40 0.03 -3.80 -19.71
C SER A 40 0.32 -2.40 -19.20
N ASP A 41 -0.31 -1.98 -18.10
CA ASP A 41 -0.28 -0.60 -17.57
C ASP A 41 -0.68 0.46 -18.62
N ASP A 42 -1.49 0.06 -19.60
CA ASP A 42 -1.94 0.90 -20.72
C ASP A 42 -3.41 1.30 -20.55
N TYR A 43 -3.65 2.26 -19.70
CA TYR A 43 -4.99 2.82 -19.44
C TYR A 43 -5.50 3.77 -20.54
N THR A 44 -4.75 3.96 -21.61
CA THR A 44 -5.12 4.87 -22.74
C THR A 44 -6.43 4.46 -23.41
N TYR A 45 -6.77 3.18 -23.38
CA TYR A 45 -7.96 2.61 -23.98
C TYR A 45 -8.93 2.01 -22.97
N TYR A 46 -8.72 2.29 -21.70
CA TYR A 46 -9.63 1.93 -20.63
C TYR A 46 -10.90 2.75 -20.75
N ASP A 47 -11.57 2.58 -21.90
CA ASP A 47 -12.84 3.26 -22.18
C ASP A 47 -13.98 2.48 -21.53
N GLU A 48 -14.09 2.66 -20.25
CA GLU A 48 -15.10 2.12 -19.34
C GLU A 48 -16.51 2.42 -19.85
N VAL A 49 -16.64 3.50 -20.58
CA VAL A 49 -17.90 3.93 -21.16
C VAL A 49 -18.49 2.86 -22.06
N LEU A 50 -17.66 2.09 -22.79
CA LEU A 50 -18.15 1.00 -23.63
C LEU A 50 -18.66 -0.17 -22.77
N ALA A 51 -17.90 -0.59 -21.76
CA ALA A 51 -18.27 -1.71 -20.90
C ALA A 51 -19.61 -1.44 -20.21
N LEU A 52 -19.78 -0.29 -19.59
CA LEU A 52 -21.01 0.07 -18.90
C LEU A 52 -22.18 0.40 -19.84
N ARG A 53 -21.92 0.91 -21.06
CA ARG A 53 -22.99 1.06 -22.05
C ARG A 53 -23.56 -0.27 -22.49
N LEU A 54 -22.71 -1.30 -22.61
CA LEU A 54 -23.14 -2.65 -23.00
C LEU A 54 -23.78 -3.40 -21.84
N HIS A 55 -23.25 -3.21 -20.63
CA HIS A 55 -23.64 -3.95 -19.44
C HIS A 55 -23.81 -3.05 -18.20
N PRO A 56 -24.76 -2.08 -18.23
CA PRO A 56 -24.86 -1.03 -17.20
C PRO A 56 -25.21 -1.56 -15.79
N GLY A 57 -25.68 -2.80 -15.69
CA GLY A 57 -26.06 -3.44 -14.42
C GLY A 57 -25.10 -4.52 -13.98
N ASN A 58 -23.94 -4.68 -14.60
CA ASN A 58 -22.93 -5.66 -14.17
C ASN A 58 -22.12 -5.08 -13.01
N PRO A 59 -22.18 -5.68 -11.78
CA PRO A 59 -21.49 -5.15 -10.61
C PRO A 59 -19.96 -5.12 -10.77
N ASP A 60 -19.36 -6.14 -11.37
CA ASP A 60 -17.91 -6.24 -11.53
C ASP A 60 -17.38 -5.10 -12.42
N LEU A 61 -18.08 -4.81 -13.53
CA LEU A 61 -17.72 -3.70 -14.40
C LEU A 61 -17.94 -2.34 -13.73
N GLN A 62 -18.96 -2.21 -12.87
CA GLN A 62 -19.17 -0.99 -12.09
C GLN A 62 -18.04 -0.80 -11.04
N ILE A 63 -17.59 -1.88 -10.38
CA ILE A 63 -16.45 -1.83 -9.44
C ILE A 63 -15.18 -1.41 -10.18
N ARG A 64 -14.91 -1.97 -11.35
CA ARG A 64 -13.78 -1.56 -12.18
C ARG A 64 -13.83 -0.08 -12.53
N GLN A 65 -14.99 0.44 -12.89
CA GLN A 65 -15.14 1.86 -13.14
C GLN A 65 -14.92 2.70 -11.89
N CYS A 66 -15.34 2.26 -10.71
CA CYS A 66 -15.01 2.94 -9.46
C CYS A 66 -13.49 3.00 -9.27
N LYS A 67 -12.76 1.90 -9.50
CA LYS A 67 -11.29 1.86 -9.43
C LYS A 67 -10.65 2.87 -10.38
N SER A 68 -11.17 2.99 -11.60
CA SER A 68 -10.67 3.95 -12.57
C SER A 68 -10.96 5.41 -12.17
N TYR A 69 -12.12 5.71 -11.64
CA TYR A 69 -12.38 7.04 -11.09
C TYR A 69 -11.41 7.38 -9.96
N VAL A 70 -11.13 6.44 -9.05
CA VAL A 70 -10.16 6.62 -7.96
C VAL A 70 -8.75 6.86 -8.53
N TYR A 71 -8.32 6.05 -9.49
CA TYR A 71 -7.02 6.21 -10.15
C TYR A 71 -6.87 7.58 -10.84
N ASN A 72 -7.95 8.11 -11.42
CA ASN A 72 -7.99 9.43 -12.04
C ASN A 72 -8.29 10.57 -11.05
N GLU A 73 -8.29 10.29 -9.76
CA GLU A 73 -8.56 11.25 -8.67
C GLU A 73 -9.97 11.87 -8.73
N ASP A 74 -10.91 11.25 -9.49
CA ASP A 74 -12.32 11.65 -9.55
C ASP A 74 -13.14 10.97 -8.45
N TYR A 75 -12.84 11.32 -7.22
CA TYR A 75 -13.44 10.69 -6.02
C TYR A 75 -14.95 10.94 -5.91
N ASP A 76 -15.45 12.08 -6.42
CA ASP A 76 -16.87 12.38 -6.39
C ASP A 76 -17.66 11.46 -7.32
N SER A 77 -17.17 11.22 -8.53
CA SER A 77 -17.78 10.26 -9.47
C SER A 77 -17.68 8.82 -8.94
N ALA A 78 -16.54 8.45 -8.34
CA ALA A 78 -16.37 7.16 -7.70
C ALA A 78 -17.42 6.93 -6.61
N LEU A 79 -17.56 7.85 -5.66
CA LEU A 79 -18.53 7.76 -4.57
C LEU A 79 -19.98 7.73 -5.09
N ALA A 80 -20.32 8.55 -6.07
CA ALA A 80 -21.67 8.56 -6.67
C ALA A 80 -22.00 7.21 -7.31
N LEU A 81 -21.02 6.59 -8.01
CA LEU A 81 -21.22 5.27 -8.61
C LEU A 81 -21.33 4.19 -7.53
N ILE A 82 -20.45 4.19 -6.52
CA ILE A 82 -20.48 3.25 -5.37
C ILE A 82 -21.86 3.30 -4.67
N GLU A 83 -22.44 4.50 -4.48
CA GLU A 83 -23.77 4.66 -3.88
C GLU A 83 -24.90 4.13 -4.75
N SER A 84 -24.72 4.07 -6.07
CA SER A 84 -25.72 3.56 -7.01
C SER A 84 -25.72 2.03 -7.11
N ILE A 85 -24.65 1.36 -6.70
CA ILE A 85 -24.52 -0.10 -6.74
C ILE A 85 -25.38 -0.71 -5.61
N ALA A 86 -26.27 -1.62 -5.97
CA ALA A 86 -27.21 -2.21 -5.02
C ALA A 86 -26.58 -3.26 -4.07
N GLU A 87 -25.34 -3.65 -4.33
CA GLU A 87 -24.60 -4.60 -3.52
C GLU A 87 -24.08 -3.91 -2.25
N THR A 88 -24.46 -4.40 -1.08
CA THR A 88 -24.21 -3.72 0.20
C THR A 88 -23.13 -4.37 1.05
N ASP A 89 -22.61 -5.53 0.64
CA ASP A 89 -21.60 -6.29 1.40
C ASP A 89 -20.50 -6.76 0.43
N ASN A 90 -19.71 -5.78 -0.03
CA ASN A 90 -18.64 -6.00 -1.00
C ASN A 90 -17.36 -5.31 -0.54
N GLN A 91 -16.30 -6.10 -0.34
CA GLN A 91 -15.01 -5.65 0.16
C GLN A 91 -14.40 -4.55 -0.73
N ASP A 92 -14.39 -4.74 -2.05
CA ASP A 92 -13.79 -3.79 -2.99
C ASP A 92 -14.50 -2.43 -2.93
N LEU A 93 -15.83 -2.42 -2.84
CA LEU A 93 -16.60 -1.18 -2.74
C LEU A 93 -16.35 -0.45 -1.43
N ASP A 94 -16.20 -1.17 -0.31
CA ASP A 94 -15.91 -0.55 0.97
C ASP A 94 -14.47 -0.02 1.02
N MET A 95 -13.49 -0.73 0.44
CA MET A 95 -12.12 -0.26 0.29
C MET A 95 -12.07 1.04 -0.51
N LEU A 96 -12.65 1.04 -1.71
CA LEU A 96 -12.69 2.23 -2.59
C LEU A 96 -13.42 3.41 -1.95
N ARG A 97 -14.51 3.16 -1.22
CA ARG A 97 -15.24 4.18 -0.48
C ARG A 97 -14.38 4.83 0.60
N LEU A 98 -13.69 4.01 1.39
CA LEU A 98 -12.81 4.50 2.46
C LEU A 98 -11.63 5.27 1.88
N GLU A 99 -11.00 4.76 0.82
CA GLU A 99 -9.92 5.44 0.11
C GLU A 99 -10.39 6.81 -0.42
N CYS A 100 -11.54 6.90 -1.09
CA CYS A 100 -12.11 8.18 -1.51
C CYS A 100 -12.32 9.15 -0.34
N TYR A 101 -12.75 8.67 0.82
CA TYR A 101 -12.91 9.53 2.00
C TYR A 101 -11.57 10.01 2.55
N VAL A 102 -10.54 9.17 2.55
CA VAL A 102 -9.18 9.56 2.93
C VAL A 102 -8.64 10.61 1.99
N MET A 103 -8.72 10.37 0.68
CA MET A 103 -8.22 11.29 -0.35
C MET A 103 -8.97 12.63 -0.39
N GLN A 104 -10.19 12.68 0.15
CA GLN A 104 -10.98 13.91 0.33
C GLN A 104 -10.81 14.55 1.72
N ASP A 105 -9.81 14.14 2.51
CA ASP A 105 -9.57 14.65 3.87
C ASP A 105 -10.83 14.55 4.78
N SER A 106 -11.60 13.48 4.61
CA SER A 106 -12.90 13.29 5.28
C SER A 106 -12.83 12.18 6.33
N TYR A 107 -11.89 12.28 7.30
CA TYR A 107 -11.65 11.25 8.30
C TYR A 107 -12.89 10.86 9.11
N ASP A 108 -13.76 11.83 9.45
CA ASP A 108 -15.02 11.54 10.15
C ASP A 108 -15.91 10.55 9.38
N LYS A 109 -15.88 10.62 8.03
CA LYS A 109 -16.63 9.67 7.18
C LYS A 109 -15.96 8.30 7.18
N VAL A 110 -14.62 8.24 7.21
CA VAL A 110 -13.87 6.98 7.34
C VAL A 110 -14.31 6.28 8.62
N ILE A 111 -14.22 6.94 9.77
CA ILE A 111 -14.60 6.36 11.05
C ILE A 111 -16.09 5.98 11.08
N GLY A 112 -16.98 6.86 10.61
CA GLY A 112 -18.41 6.57 10.56
C GLY A 112 -18.78 5.37 9.70
N HIS A 113 -18.01 5.09 8.63
CA HIS A 113 -18.21 3.89 7.80
C HIS A 113 -17.66 2.64 8.48
N VAL A 114 -16.45 2.71 9.03
CA VAL A 114 -15.84 1.60 9.78
C VAL A 114 -16.70 1.18 10.98
N GLU A 115 -17.29 2.11 11.72
CA GLU A 115 -18.19 1.80 12.83
C GLU A 115 -19.45 1.04 12.38
N LYS A 116 -19.99 1.37 11.19
CA LYS A 116 -21.10 0.60 10.59
C LYS A 116 -20.68 -0.81 10.23
N LEU A 117 -19.48 -0.99 9.66
CA LEU A 117 -18.94 -2.30 9.32
C LEU A 117 -18.70 -3.16 10.57
N ILE A 118 -18.20 -2.56 11.65
CA ILE A 118 -18.05 -3.22 12.96
C ILE A 118 -19.42 -3.67 13.49
N ALA A 119 -20.42 -2.77 13.48
CA ALA A 119 -21.77 -3.08 13.95
C ALA A 119 -22.43 -4.20 13.15
N ASN A 120 -22.15 -4.26 11.85
CA ASN A 120 -22.65 -5.31 10.95
C ASN A 120 -21.81 -6.60 10.97
N LYS A 121 -20.74 -6.66 11.78
CA LYS A 121 -19.82 -7.81 11.88
C LYS A 121 -19.21 -8.20 10.54
N CYS A 122 -18.72 -7.21 9.82
CA CYS A 122 -18.03 -7.37 8.53
C CYS A 122 -16.88 -8.39 8.66
N GLU A 123 -16.86 -9.41 7.79
CA GLU A 123 -15.87 -10.51 7.85
C GLU A 123 -14.49 -10.09 7.35
N TYR A 124 -14.39 -9.08 6.47
CA TYR A 124 -13.14 -8.54 5.91
C TYR A 124 -12.65 -7.25 6.60
N LEU A 125 -13.13 -6.99 7.81
CA LEU A 125 -12.80 -5.76 8.54
C LEU A 125 -11.29 -5.63 8.80
N GLU A 126 -10.59 -6.72 9.11
CA GLU A 126 -9.13 -6.73 9.32
C GLU A 126 -8.40 -6.26 8.06
N THR A 127 -8.75 -6.81 6.92
CA THR A 127 -8.17 -6.43 5.61
C THR A 127 -8.44 -4.97 5.26
N LEU A 128 -9.60 -4.41 5.66
CA LEU A 128 -9.87 -2.98 5.47
C LEU A 128 -8.94 -2.10 6.30
N PHE A 129 -8.65 -2.48 7.55
CA PHE A 129 -7.68 -1.77 8.37
C PHE A 129 -6.28 -1.83 7.76
N GLU A 130 -5.84 -3.00 7.28
CA GLU A 130 -4.55 -3.19 6.62
C GLU A 130 -4.43 -2.35 5.34
N TYR A 131 -5.52 -2.19 4.59
CA TYR A 131 -5.53 -1.44 3.34
C TYR A 131 -5.51 0.08 3.56
N ILE A 132 -6.27 0.59 4.52
CA ILE A 132 -6.44 2.04 4.73
C ILE A 132 -5.33 2.65 5.58
N ALA A 133 -4.73 1.89 6.51
CA ALA A 133 -3.70 2.42 7.40
C ALA A 133 -2.49 3.03 6.65
N PRO A 134 -1.86 2.36 5.67
CA PRO A 134 -0.77 2.95 4.89
C PRO A 134 -1.22 4.17 4.07
N ILE A 135 -2.42 4.17 3.49
CA ILE A 135 -2.93 5.31 2.70
C ILE A 135 -3.02 6.58 3.56
N LEU A 136 -3.48 6.45 4.82
CA LEU A 136 -3.51 7.57 5.76
C LEU A 136 -2.10 8.11 6.08
N GLY A 137 -1.11 7.23 6.13
CA GLY A 137 0.31 7.60 6.28
C GLY A 137 0.85 8.34 5.05
N ASP A 138 0.56 7.85 3.86
CA ASP A 138 1.03 8.41 2.59
C ASP A 138 0.49 9.81 2.31
N VAL A 139 -0.73 10.12 2.74
CA VAL A 139 -1.33 11.46 2.62
C VAL A 139 -0.99 12.39 3.80
N GLU A 140 -0.01 12.03 4.61
CA GLU A 140 0.48 12.84 5.75
C GLU A 140 -0.57 13.09 6.84
N MET A 141 -1.63 12.30 6.92
CA MET A 141 -2.65 12.33 7.98
C MET A 141 -2.18 11.56 9.22
N THR A 142 -1.02 11.94 9.76
CA THR A 142 -0.29 11.18 10.80
C THR A 142 -1.13 10.91 12.05
N LYS A 143 -1.91 11.89 12.51
CA LYS A 143 -2.74 11.71 13.71
C LYS A 143 -3.93 10.79 13.47
N GLU A 144 -4.55 10.93 12.32
CA GLU A 144 -5.67 10.12 11.85
C GLU A 144 -5.20 8.68 11.61
N ALA A 145 -4.02 8.50 11.00
CA ALA A 145 -3.38 7.21 10.85
C ALA A 145 -3.14 6.56 12.22
N HIS A 146 -2.59 7.29 13.17
CA HIS A 146 -2.35 6.80 14.53
C HIS A 146 -3.65 6.34 15.24
N ASP A 147 -4.72 7.15 15.18
CA ASP A 147 -6.03 6.79 15.74
C ASP A 147 -6.60 5.54 15.03
N PHE A 148 -6.54 5.51 13.72
CA PHE A 148 -7.05 4.41 12.89
C PHE A 148 -6.32 3.10 13.18
N ILE A 149 -4.99 3.11 13.19
CA ILE A 149 -4.15 1.95 13.49
C ILE A 149 -4.45 1.42 14.91
N ASN A 150 -4.54 2.30 15.91
CA ASN A 150 -4.86 1.88 17.28
C ASN A 150 -6.25 1.25 17.38
N ARG A 151 -7.25 1.76 16.65
CA ARG A 151 -8.59 1.14 16.59
C ARG A 151 -8.52 -0.26 15.97
N GLY A 152 -7.75 -0.44 14.90
CA GLY A 152 -7.50 -1.75 14.30
C GLY A 152 -6.82 -2.70 15.27
N LEU A 153 -5.78 -2.27 15.96
CA LEU A 153 -5.06 -3.08 16.95
C LEU A 153 -5.87 -3.41 18.22
N MET A 154 -6.88 -2.59 18.56
CA MET A 154 -7.84 -2.96 19.62
C MET A 154 -8.70 -4.17 19.22
N LEU A 155 -9.00 -4.33 17.94
CA LEU A 155 -9.79 -5.45 17.40
C LEU A 155 -8.90 -6.63 17.03
N PHE A 156 -7.72 -6.35 16.48
CA PHE A 156 -6.76 -7.31 15.93
C PHE A 156 -5.37 -7.11 16.52
N PRO A 157 -5.17 -7.43 17.81
CA PRO A 157 -3.94 -7.08 18.55
C PRO A 157 -2.67 -7.79 18.04
N ASP A 158 -2.83 -8.91 17.33
CA ASP A 158 -1.73 -9.68 16.75
C ASP A 158 -1.46 -9.37 15.27
N ASN A 159 -2.16 -8.41 14.69
CA ASN A 159 -1.98 -8.03 13.29
C ASN A 159 -0.61 -7.35 13.09
N LEU A 160 0.24 -7.99 12.29
CA LEU A 160 1.63 -7.54 12.10
C LEU A 160 1.72 -6.35 11.12
N ILE A 161 0.83 -6.25 10.15
CA ILE A 161 0.80 -5.14 9.18
C ILE A 161 0.46 -3.85 9.93
N LEU A 162 -0.59 -3.86 10.77
CA LEU A 162 -0.95 -2.69 11.57
C LEU A 162 0.12 -2.32 12.59
N LYS A 163 0.87 -3.28 13.15
CA LYS A 163 2.01 -2.98 14.03
C LYS A 163 3.18 -2.35 13.26
N ASP A 164 3.43 -2.79 12.04
CA ASP A 164 4.46 -2.20 11.19
C ASP A 164 4.11 -0.75 10.82
N GLU A 165 2.87 -0.51 10.43
CA GLU A 165 2.33 0.83 10.21
C GLU A 165 2.39 1.71 11.47
N LEU A 166 2.11 1.13 12.66
CA LEU A 166 2.28 1.85 13.92
C LEU A 166 3.74 2.24 14.17
N CYS A 167 4.68 1.33 13.89
CA CYS A 167 6.11 1.59 14.04
C CYS A 167 6.55 2.77 13.15
N TYR A 168 6.14 2.77 11.89
CA TYR A 168 6.42 3.84 10.93
C TYR A 168 5.78 5.18 11.38
N ASN A 169 4.53 5.16 11.80
CA ASN A 169 3.82 6.34 12.25
C ASN A 169 4.46 6.96 13.51
N LEU A 170 4.85 6.14 14.49
CA LEU A 170 5.56 6.58 15.69
C LEU A 170 6.92 7.21 15.36
N GLU A 171 7.62 6.73 14.34
CA GLU A 171 8.86 7.33 13.88
C GLU A 171 8.61 8.74 13.32
N ILE A 172 7.59 8.92 12.48
CA ILE A 172 7.21 10.24 11.94
C ILE A 172 6.85 11.20 13.08
N GLU A 173 6.12 10.72 14.09
CA GLU A 173 5.77 11.52 15.28
C GLU A 173 6.97 11.85 16.17
N GLY A 174 8.11 11.17 15.98
CA GLY A 174 9.32 11.32 16.77
C GLY A 174 9.31 10.54 18.09
N ASP A 175 8.32 9.68 18.32
CA ASP A 175 8.29 8.76 19.47
C ASP A 175 9.14 7.51 19.22
N ILE A 176 10.43 7.75 18.98
CA ILE A 176 11.42 6.72 18.61
C ILE A 176 11.48 5.59 19.63
N LYS A 177 11.26 5.93 20.91
CA LYS A 177 11.29 4.91 21.98
C LYS A 177 10.17 3.88 21.80
N ARG A 178 8.94 4.32 21.58
CA ARG A 178 7.82 3.42 21.33
C ARG A 178 7.94 2.70 20.00
N ALA A 179 8.44 3.36 18.96
CA ALA A 179 8.73 2.72 17.68
C ALA A 179 9.70 1.54 17.84
N ILE A 180 10.78 1.69 18.64
CA ILE A 180 11.71 0.60 18.97
C ILE A 180 10.99 -0.53 19.71
N GLU A 181 10.12 -0.23 20.66
CA GLU A 181 9.35 -1.24 21.40
C GLU A 181 8.47 -2.07 20.45
N VAL A 182 7.71 -1.41 19.57
CA VAL A 182 6.86 -2.07 18.57
C VAL A 182 7.68 -2.87 17.56
N CYS A 183 8.79 -2.34 17.07
CA CYS A 183 9.66 -3.03 16.14
C CYS A 183 10.26 -4.31 16.76
N ASN A 184 10.62 -4.29 18.04
CA ASN A 184 11.06 -5.51 18.74
C ASN A 184 9.94 -6.55 18.85
N GLU A 185 8.67 -6.15 19.06
CA GLU A 185 7.55 -7.08 19.03
C GLU A 185 7.37 -7.75 17.66
N LEU A 186 7.60 -7.00 16.57
CA LEU A 186 7.57 -7.52 15.20
C LEU A 186 8.70 -8.55 14.98
N ILE A 187 9.92 -8.24 15.44
CA ILE A 187 11.07 -9.14 15.37
C ILE A 187 10.83 -10.42 16.20
N ASP A 188 10.23 -10.32 17.38
CA ASP A 188 9.88 -11.49 18.20
C ASP A 188 8.90 -12.44 17.46
N LYS A 189 8.05 -11.92 16.61
CA LYS A 189 7.11 -12.71 15.78
C LYS A 189 7.77 -13.25 14.50
N ASN A 190 8.63 -12.46 13.86
CA ASN A 190 9.36 -12.86 12.65
C ASN A 190 10.84 -12.43 12.72
N PRO A 191 11.69 -13.22 13.41
CA PRO A 191 13.10 -12.85 13.61
C PRO A 191 13.97 -12.93 12.36
N TYR A 192 13.42 -13.42 11.24
CA TYR A 192 14.12 -13.53 9.96
C TYR A 192 13.71 -12.44 8.96
N SER A 193 12.88 -11.49 9.36
CA SER A 193 12.52 -10.35 8.49
C SER A 193 13.69 -9.38 8.40
N ASN A 194 14.26 -9.22 7.20
CA ASN A 194 15.25 -8.21 6.90
C ASN A 194 14.73 -6.80 7.21
N ASP A 195 13.50 -6.52 6.81
CA ASP A 195 12.87 -5.20 6.93
C ASP A 195 12.72 -4.77 8.39
N TYR A 196 12.37 -5.68 9.30
CA TYR A 196 12.25 -5.35 10.70
C TYR A 196 13.61 -5.05 11.35
N TRP A 197 14.65 -5.82 11.02
CA TRP A 197 16.01 -5.53 11.49
C TRP A 197 16.57 -4.24 10.90
N PHE A 198 16.28 -3.96 9.63
CA PHE A 198 16.62 -2.69 8.99
C PHE A 198 15.96 -1.51 9.70
N THR A 199 14.64 -1.59 9.93
CA THR A 199 13.86 -0.56 10.64
C THR A 199 14.40 -0.36 12.06
N LEU A 200 14.69 -1.43 12.80
CA LEU A 200 15.26 -1.34 14.14
C LEU A 200 16.62 -0.63 14.14
N GLY A 201 17.50 -0.96 13.19
CA GLY A 201 18.80 -0.32 13.02
C GLY A 201 18.67 1.17 12.74
N ARG A 202 17.73 1.56 11.89
CA ARG A 202 17.43 2.95 11.57
C ARG A 202 16.90 3.71 12.78
N LEU A 203 15.99 3.14 13.55
CA LEU A 203 15.45 3.72 14.77
C LEU A 203 16.54 3.93 15.85
N TYR A 204 17.42 2.95 16.05
CA TYR A 204 18.57 3.11 16.96
C TYR A 204 19.53 4.17 16.47
N SER A 205 19.77 4.29 15.15
CA SER A 205 20.59 5.34 14.56
C SER A 205 20.02 6.73 14.83
N ILE A 206 18.71 6.91 14.66
CA ILE A 206 17.99 8.16 14.96
C ILE A 206 18.08 8.50 16.45
N SER A 207 17.99 7.50 17.33
CA SER A 207 18.10 7.69 18.78
C SER A 207 19.54 7.98 19.25
N GLY A 208 20.55 7.82 18.39
CA GLY A 208 21.96 7.96 18.71
C GLY A 208 22.60 6.74 19.37
N ASP A 209 21.89 5.62 19.48
CA ASP A 209 22.43 4.36 19.98
C ASP A 209 23.08 3.57 18.84
N TYR A 210 24.23 4.12 18.36
CA TYR A 210 24.92 3.58 17.19
C TYR A 210 25.43 2.17 17.36
N GLU A 211 25.73 1.73 18.61
CA GLU A 211 26.15 0.37 18.90
C GLU A 211 25.05 -0.63 18.57
N LYS A 212 23.82 -0.39 19.08
CA LYS A 212 22.67 -1.25 18.76
C LYS A 212 22.21 -1.14 17.31
N ALA A 213 22.37 0.06 16.69
CA ALA A 213 22.10 0.22 15.27
C ALA A 213 22.99 -0.69 14.42
N ILE A 214 24.28 -0.76 14.74
CA ILE A 214 25.25 -1.65 14.05
C ILE A 214 24.85 -3.11 14.20
N GLU A 215 24.50 -3.53 15.44
CA GLU A 215 24.06 -4.92 15.69
C GLU A 215 22.81 -5.27 14.87
N ALA A 216 21.81 -4.39 14.83
CA ALA A 216 20.58 -4.60 14.06
C ALA A 216 20.87 -4.67 12.55
N PHE A 217 21.74 -3.80 12.02
CA PHE A 217 22.15 -3.85 10.62
C PHE A 217 22.98 -5.12 10.30
N ASP A 218 23.74 -5.63 11.25
CA ASP A 218 24.44 -6.90 11.07
C ASP A 218 23.45 -8.07 10.91
N PHE A 219 22.37 -8.09 11.70
CA PHE A 219 21.30 -9.08 11.52
C PHE A 219 20.59 -8.93 10.18
N ALA A 220 20.24 -7.71 9.78
CA ALA A 220 19.63 -7.45 8.47
C ALA A 220 20.54 -7.94 7.32
N LEU A 221 21.85 -7.68 7.37
CA LEU A 221 22.82 -8.13 6.37
C LEU A 221 23.02 -9.66 6.35
N THR A 222 22.71 -10.38 7.43
CA THR A 222 22.71 -11.85 7.39
C THR A 222 21.54 -12.41 6.57
N CYS A 223 20.45 -11.63 6.43
CA CYS A 223 19.28 -12.00 5.64
C CYS A 223 19.44 -11.60 4.16
N ASP A 224 20.04 -10.43 3.91
CA ASP A 224 20.36 -9.91 2.56
C ASP A 224 21.69 -9.17 2.57
N ASP A 225 22.74 -9.82 2.10
CA ASP A 225 24.11 -9.28 2.04
C ASP A 225 24.33 -8.35 0.82
N SER A 226 23.39 -8.30 -0.10
CA SER A 226 23.49 -7.50 -1.34
C SER A 226 23.00 -6.05 -1.18
N ASN A 227 22.31 -5.71 -0.09
CA ASN A 227 21.72 -4.41 0.13
C ASN A 227 22.81 -3.34 0.39
N GLU A 228 23.06 -2.48 -0.61
CA GLU A 228 24.08 -1.42 -0.53
C GLU A 228 23.68 -0.29 0.42
N GLU A 229 22.40 0.07 0.48
CA GLU A 229 21.88 1.09 1.38
C GLU A 229 22.14 0.71 2.84
N LEU A 230 21.89 -0.54 3.18
CA LEU A 230 22.12 -1.09 4.51
C LEU A 230 23.60 -1.02 4.89
N LYS A 231 24.51 -1.32 3.96
CA LYS A 231 25.96 -1.19 4.16
C LYS A 231 26.36 0.25 4.42
N ILE A 232 25.77 1.21 3.70
CA ILE A 232 26.01 2.65 3.88
C ILE A 232 25.55 3.10 5.27
N LEU A 233 24.34 2.74 5.68
CA LEU A 233 23.81 3.12 6.99
C LEU A 233 24.62 2.51 8.14
N LYS A 234 25.04 1.25 8.00
CA LYS A 234 25.96 0.62 8.96
C LYS A 234 27.30 1.34 9.02
N ALA A 235 27.88 1.70 7.85
CA ALA A 235 29.13 2.42 7.80
C ALA A 235 29.02 3.80 8.47
N TYR A 236 27.90 4.51 8.27
CA TYR A 236 27.60 5.74 8.97
C TYR A 236 27.54 5.55 10.49
N CYS A 237 26.83 4.54 10.98
CA CYS A 237 26.77 4.25 12.41
C CYS A 237 28.14 3.88 12.99
N LEU A 238 28.96 3.12 12.27
CA LEU A 238 30.34 2.80 12.66
C LEU A 238 31.20 4.08 12.75
N TYR A 239 31.05 5.00 11.81
CA TYR A 239 31.73 6.30 11.81
C TYR A 239 31.32 7.15 13.03
N MET A 240 30.00 7.25 13.29
CA MET A 240 29.47 7.99 14.43
C MET A 240 29.87 7.36 15.78
N ASN A 241 30.11 6.06 15.80
CA ASN A 241 30.62 5.30 16.96
C ASN A 241 32.17 5.29 17.03
N GLU A 242 32.87 6.19 16.32
CA GLU A 242 34.30 6.35 16.28
C GLU A 242 35.10 5.12 15.80
N ASN A 243 34.44 4.16 15.14
CA ASN A 243 35.06 2.95 14.60
C ASN A 243 35.39 3.12 13.11
N TYR A 244 36.31 4.03 12.81
CA TYR A 244 36.62 4.49 11.45
C TYR A 244 37.16 3.39 10.53
N GLU A 245 37.95 2.44 11.06
CA GLU A 245 38.52 1.35 10.25
C GLU A 245 37.41 0.45 9.70
N LYS A 246 36.49 0.03 10.59
CA LYS A 246 35.34 -0.79 10.16
C LYS A 246 34.34 -0.01 9.31
N ALA A 247 34.20 1.30 9.52
CA ALA A 247 33.36 2.14 8.69
C ALA A 247 33.83 2.13 7.22
N ILE A 248 35.13 2.26 6.99
CA ILE A 248 35.72 2.21 5.63
C ILE A 248 35.55 0.82 5.02
N GLU A 249 35.73 -0.25 5.81
CA GLU A 249 35.52 -1.62 5.35
C GLU A 249 34.07 -1.87 4.96
N ALA A 250 33.11 -1.46 5.79
CA ALA A 250 31.67 -1.60 5.53
C ALA A 250 31.20 -0.80 4.31
N ALA A 251 31.76 0.38 4.10
CA ALA A 251 31.46 1.21 2.93
C ALA A 251 31.98 0.62 1.60
N GLY A 252 32.84 -0.42 1.63
CA GLY A 252 33.31 -1.10 0.42
C GLY A 252 34.02 -0.20 -0.60
N GLY A 253 34.60 0.96 -0.15
CA GLY A 253 35.23 1.95 -1.02
C GLY A 253 34.31 3.07 -1.48
N ILE A 254 33.11 3.18 -0.95
CA ILE A 254 32.21 4.34 -1.13
C ILE A 254 32.82 5.52 -0.39
N ASP A 255 32.89 6.70 -1.05
CA ASP A 255 33.43 7.92 -0.45
C ASP A 255 32.49 8.45 0.64
N LEU A 256 32.81 8.18 1.91
CA LEU A 256 32.02 8.62 3.07
C LEU A 256 31.93 10.16 3.21
N GLN A 257 32.65 10.95 2.43
CA GLN A 257 32.55 12.43 2.41
C GLN A 257 31.21 12.91 1.79
N ILE A 258 30.44 12.02 1.18
CA ILE A 258 29.13 12.35 0.58
C ILE A 258 28.02 12.38 1.66
N LEU A 259 28.29 11.87 2.85
CA LEU A 259 27.31 11.71 3.95
C LEU A 259 27.38 12.81 5.03
N GLY A 260 28.20 13.85 4.84
CA GLY A 260 28.38 14.94 5.79
C GLY A 260 27.68 16.23 5.42
#